data_c04dee7e082e9c1bdb7b6e97f1ec6ddf
#
_entry.id   c04dee7e082e9c1bdb7b6e97f1ec6ddf
#
_cell.length_a   1.000
_cell.length_b   1.000
_cell.length_c   1.000
_cell.angle_alpha   90.00
_cell.angle_beta   90.00
_cell.angle_gamma   90.00
#
_symmetry.space_group_name_H-M   'P 1'
#
loop_
_entity.id
_entity.type
_entity.pdbx_description
1 polymer ?
#
loop_
_entity_poly.entity_id
_entity_poly.type
_entity_poly.pdbx_seq_one_letter_code
_entity_poly.pdbx_strand_id
1 'polypeptide(L)'
;MEPWDAYNSNFEKIEGLTLIRGEEDKIPSGVYHIVCHVLVRHVDGTYLLMKRDPCKTYPNMWEASTGGSGLQGESALESAFRELREETGIVARELKELDRDTDDKTHNANFRYLCVTDCDKNSITLQEGETCDFRWASADEVLSMSQSELVSWPRRKYIK
;
A
#
# COMPACT_ATOMS: atom_id res chain seq x y z
N MET A 1 -5.72 -5.98 -19.50
CA MET A 1 -6.93 -5.72 -18.70
C MET A 1 -6.81 -6.44 -17.36
N GLU A 2 -6.89 -5.71 -16.26
CA GLU A 2 -6.77 -6.31 -14.93
C GLU A 2 -8.14 -6.36 -14.27
N PRO A 3 -8.70 -7.57 -14.07
CA PRO A 3 -9.98 -7.71 -13.38
C PRO A 3 -9.79 -7.65 -11.86
N TRP A 4 -10.78 -7.08 -11.18
CA TRP A 4 -10.84 -7.02 -9.72
C TRP A 4 -12.13 -7.63 -9.20
N ASP A 5 -12.06 -8.21 -8.01
CA ASP A 5 -13.25 -8.57 -7.26
C ASP A 5 -13.91 -7.32 -6.69
N ALA A 6 -15.23 -7.37 -6.57
CA ALA A 6 -16.03 -6.27 -6.03
C ALA A 6 -16.41 -6.55 -4.59
N TYR A 7 -16.44 -5.49 -3.76
CA TYR A 7 -16.76 -5.56 -2.33
C TYR A 7 -17.79 -4.48 -1.98
N ASN A 8 -18.63 -4.75 -0.98
CA ASN A 8 -19.54 -3.76 -0.44
C ASN A 8 -18.84 -2.94 0.69
N SER A 9 -19.57 -2.00 1.27
CA SER A 9 -19.02 -1.13 2.35
C SER A 9 -18.73 -1.87 3.65
N ASN A 10 -19.18 -3.11 3.80
CA ASN A 10 -18.87 -3.98 4.93
C ASN A 10 -17.68 -4.92 4.62
N PHE A 11 -16.97 -4.67 3.53
CA PHE A 11 -15.82 -5.47 3.08
C PHE A 11 -16.18 -6.92 2.75
N GLU A 12 -17.42 -7.14 2.33
CA GLU A 12 -17.90 -8.44 1.90
C GLU A 12 -17.86 -8.51 0.37
N LYS A 13 -17.38 -9.62 -0.16
CA LYS A 13 -17.30 -9.83 -1.60
C LYS A 13 -18.69 -9.93 -2.21
N ILE A 14 -18.89 -9.22 -3.32
CA ILE A 14 -20.10 -9.28 -4.11
C ILE A 14 -19.90 -10.32 -5.21
N GLU A 15 -20.58 -11.46 -5.09
CA GLU A 15 -20.46 -12.51 -6.08
C GLU A 15 -21.07 -12.11 -7.42
N GLY A 16 -20.42 -12.53 -8.50
CA GLY A 16 -20.91 -12.30 -9.87
C GLY A 16 -20.64 -10.92 -10.43
N LEU A 17 -19.94 -10.05 -9.68
CA LEU A 17 -19.57 -8.72 -10.16
C LEU A 17 -18.04 -8.63 -10.26
N THR A 18 -17.55 -8.28 -11.46
CA THR A 18 -16.14 -8.08 -11.73
C THR A 18 -15.93 -6.62 -12.12
N LEU A 19 -14.93 -5.99 -11.53
CA LEU A 19 -14.51 -4.64 -11.86
C LEU A 19 -13.24 -4.70 -12.74
N ILE A 20 -12.99 -3.65 -13.50
CA ILE A 20 -11.84 -3.59 -14.40
C ILE A 20 -11.00 -2.35 -14.06
N ARG A 21 -9.71 -2.57 -13.86
CA ARG A 21 -8.76 -1.47 -13.66
C ARG A 21 -8.78 -0.52 -14.86
N GLY A 22 -8.86 0.77 -14.59
CA GLY A 22 -8.97 1.81 -15.63
C GLY A 22 -10.42 2.18 -15.95
N GLU A 23 -11.39 1.44 -15.40
CA GLU A 23 -12.81 1.72 -15.58
C GLU A 23 -13.48 2.09 -14.25
N GLU A 24 -12.77 2.80 -13.40
CA GLU A 24 -13.25 3.16 -12.06
C GLU A 24 -14.50 4.05 -12.12
N ASP A 25 -14.64 4.84 -13.19
CA ASP A 25 -15.83 5.67 -13.44
C ASP A 25 -17.11 4.86 -13.65
N LYS A 26 -16.98 3.58 -13.96
CA LYS A 26 -18.11 2.66 -14.15
C LYS A 26 -18.49 1.91 -12.88
N ILE A 27 -17.74 2.07 -11.80
CA ILE A 27 -18.02 1.36 -10.55
C ILE A 27 -19.26 1.97 -9.88
N PRO A 28 -20.28 1.16 -9.56
CA PRO A 28 -21.48 1.67 -8.91
C PRO A 28 -21.19 2.24 -7.52
N SER A 29 -22.03 3.17 -7.07
CA SER A 29 -21.97 3.68 -5.70
C SER A 29 -22.10 2.54 -4.70
N GLY A 30 -21.28 2.56 -3.64
CA GLY A 30 -21.28 1.51 -2.62
C GLY A 30 -20.53 0.25 -2.99
N VAL A 31 -19.82 0.26 -4.12
CA VAL A 31 -18.99 -0.86 -4.59
C VAL A 31 -17.54 -0.43 -4.62
N TYR A 32 -16.65 -1.32 -4.17
CA TYR A 32 -15.23 -1.02 -3.97
C TYR A 32 -14.35 -2.17 -4.45
N HIS A 33 -13.09 -1.86 -4.75
CA HIS A 33 -12.06 -2.87 -4.96
C HIS A 33 -11.01 -2.78 -3.85
N ILE A 34 -10.33 -3.89 -3.57
CA ILE A 34 -9.31 -3.95 -2.52
C ILE A 34 -8.09 -3.12 -2.95
N VAL A 35 -7.62 -2.28 -2.03
CA VAL A 35 -6.31 -1.64 -2.10
C VAL A 35 -5.62 -1.88 -0.77
N CYS A 36 -4.45 -2.47 -0.79
CA CYS A 36 -3.68 -2.71 0.42
C CYS A 36 -2.53 -1.72 0.54
N HIS A 37 -2.15 -1.45 1.79
CA HIS A 37 -1.04 -0.56 2.15
C HIS A 37 -0.27 -1.20 3.27
N VAL A 38 1.05 -1.30 3.13
CA VAL A 38 1.91 -1.91 4.14
C VAL A 38 2.93 -0.89 4.63
N LEU A 39 2.86 -0.56 5.91
CA LEU A 39 3.86 0.24 6.60
C LEU A 39 4.95 -0.72 7.09
N VAL A 40 6.21 -0.45 6.75
CA VAL A 40 7.33 -1.32 7.10
C VAL A 40 8.17 -0.66 8.18
N ARG A 41 8.27 -1.31 9.34
CA ARG A 41 9.11 -0.89 10.45
C ARG A 41 10.17 -1.95 10.72
N HIS A 42 11.42 -1.51 10.80
CA HIS A 42 12.52 -2.39 11.20
C HIS A 42 12.53 -2.55 12.73
N VAL A 43 13.05 -3.67 13.21
CA VAL A 43 13.18 -3.92 14.66
C VAL A 43 14.03 -2.86 15.37
N ASP A 44 14.89 -2.13 14.65
CA ASP A 44 15.66 -1.02 15.18
C ASP A 44 14.85 0.28 15.35
N GLY A 45 13.59 0.28 14.97
CA GLY A 45 12.69 1.43 15.10
C GLY A 45 12.61 2.34 13.88
N THR A 46 13.40 2.07 12.83
CA THR A 46 13.31 2.86 11.60
C THR A 46 12.20 2.37 10.68
N TYR A 47 11.75 3.26 9.80
CA TYR A 47 10.71 2.99 8.81
C TYR A 47 11.28 3.02 7.40
N LEU A 48 10.79 2.13 6.56
CA LEU A 48 11.17 2.10 5.16
C LEU A 48 10.41 3.17 4.39
N LEU A 49 11.14 4.03 3.71
CA LEU A 49 10.59 4.99 2.77
C LEU A 49 11.00 4.58 1.36
N MET A 50 10.02 4.53 0.47
CA MET A 50 10.23 4.24 -0.94
C MET A 50 9.98 5.51 -1.75
N LYS A 51 10.88 5.83 -2.66
CA LYS A 51 10.75 7.00 -3.51
C LYS A 51 9.99 6.63 -4.78
N ARG A 52 8.92 7.37 -5.05
CA ARG A 52 8.09 7.12 -6.23
C ARG A 52 8.86 7.42 -7.51
N ASP A 53 8.69 6.55 -8.50
CA ASP A 53 9.31 6.72 -9.80
C ASP A 53 8.83 8.02 -10.47
N PRO A 54 9.69 8.71 -11.24
CA PRO A 54 9.28 9.94 -11.96
C PRO A 54 8.08 9.79 -12.88
N CYS A 55 7.77 8.57 -13.33
CA CYS A 55 6.62 8.32 -14.21
C CYS A 55 5.29 8.19 -13.45
N LYS A 56 5.31 8.13 -12.11
CA LYS A 56 4.12 7.97 -11.28
C LYS A 56 3.48 9.32 -10.95
N THR A 57 2.24 9.28 -10.46
CA THR A 57 1.64 10.44 -9.79
C THR A 57 2.45 10.77 -8.55
N TYR A 58 2.54 12.04 -8.19
CA TYR A 58 3.43 12.52 -7.13
C TYR A 58 4.88 12.07 -7.34
N PRO A 59 5.48 12.40 -8.50
CA PRO A 59 6.81 11.90 -8.85
C PRO A 59 7.88 12.34 -7.86
N ASN A 60 8.83 11.45 -7.60
CA ASN A 60 9.97 11.69 -6.72
C ASN A 60 9.63 12.00 -5.27
N MET A 61 8.39 11.80 -4.85
CA MET A 61 8.01 11.91 -3.44
C MET A 61 8.29 10.59 -2.71
N TRP A 62 8.55 10.70 -1.42
CA TRP A 62 8.72 9.54 -0.55
C TRP A 62 7.36 9.02 -0.09
N GLU A 63 7.29 7.73 0.11
CA GLU A 63 6.09 7.04 0.56
C GLU A 63 6.45 6.09 1.69
N ALA A 64 5.78 6.22 2.84
CA ALA A 64 6.04 5.41 4.01
C ALA A 64 5.33 4.05 3.95
N SER A 65 4.60 3.78 2.90
CA SER A 65 3.89 2.52 2.71
C SER A 65 4.12 2.00 1.30
N THR A 66 4.05 0.68 1.17
CA THR A 66 4.00 0.00 -0.12
C THR A 66 2.62 -0.61 -0.28
N GLY A 67 2.24 -0.96 -1.50
CA GLY A 67 0.96 -1.61 -1.71
C GLY A 67 0.40 -1.38 -3.10
N GLY A 68 -0.81 -1.81 -3.29
CA GLY A 68 -1.51 -1.68 -4.56
C GLY A 68 -2.85 -2.39 -4.54
N SER A 69 -3.44 -2.51 -5.71
CA SER A 69 -4.75 -3.14 -5.87
C SER A 69 -4.66 -4.66 -5.77
N GLY A 70 -5.62 -5.26 -5.09
CA GLY A 70 -5.74 -6.71 -5.04
C GLY A 70 -6.16 -7.25 -6.40
N LEU A 71 -5.54 -8.35 -6.81
CA LEU A 71 -5.93 -9.06 -8.03
C LEU A 71 -7.19 -9.89 -7.76
N GLN A 72 -7.91 -10.20 -8.84
CA GLN A 72 -9.07 -11.07 -8.72
C GLN A 72 -8.67 -12.41 -8.09
N GLY A 73 -9.44 -12.85 -7.10
CA GLY A 73 -9.18 -14.07 -6.36
C GLY A 73 -8.25 -13.94 -5.17
N GLU A 74 -7.61 -12.78 -4.98
CA GLU A 74 -6.79 -12.52 -3.80
C GLU A 74 -7.62 -11.96 -2.65
N SER A 75 -7.30 -12.37 -1.42
CA SER A 75 -7.74 -11.62 -0.24
C SER A 75 -6.90 -10.36 -0.06
N ALA A 76 -7.33 -9.44 0.79
CA ALA A 76 -6.54 -8.26 1.12
C ALA A 76 -5.18 -8.64 1.69
N LEU A 77 -5.12 -9.62 2.58
CA LEU A 77 -3.87 -10.07 3.18
C LEU A 77 -2.91 -10.69 2.15
N GLU A 78 -3.42 -11.55 1.28
CA GLU A 78 -2.62 -12.14 0.20
C GLU A 78 -2.05 -11.06 -0.72
N SER A 79 -2.87 -10.07 -1.06
CA SER A 79 -2.46 -8.92 -1.86
C SER A 79 -1.35 -8.13 -1.18
N ALA A 80 -1.46 -7.91 0.13
CA ALA A 80 -0.46 -7.18 0.90
C ALA A 80 0.89 -7.90 0.91
N PHE A 81 0.92 -9.21 1.11
CA PHE A 81 2.15 -10.00 1.04
C PHE A 81 2.80 -9.93 -0.34
N ARG A 82 1.99 -10.04 -1.39
CA ARG A 82 2.47 -10.00 -2.78
C ARG A 82 3.07 -8.64 -3.12
N GLU A 83 2.33 -7.55 -2.84
CA GLU A 83 2.79 -6.19 -3.14
C GLU A 83 4.05 -5.82 -2.37
N LEU A 84 4.14 -6.20 -1.10
CA LEU A 84 5.34 -5.96 -0.29
C LEU A 84 6.56 -6.61 -0.92
N ARG A 85 6.43 -7.87 -1.33
CA ARG A 85 7.52 -8.60 -1.96
C ARG A 85 7.90 -8.00 -3.32
N GLU A 86 6.91 -7.65 -4.14
CA GLU A 86 7.16 -7.08 -5.47
C GLU A 86 7.85 -5.72 -5.39
N GLU A 87 7.41 -4.86 -4.47
CA GLU A 87 7.93 -3.49 -4.38
C GLU A 87 9.22 -3.37 -3.59
N THR A 88 9.49 -4.27 -2.65
CA THR A 88 10.64 -4.14 -1.73
C THR A 88 11.55 -5.36 -1.68
N GLY A 89 11.07 -6.51 -2.11
CA GLY A 89 11.76 -7.78 -1.94
C GLY A 89 11.57 -8.42 -0.56
N ILE A 90 10.87 -7.75 0.36
CA ILE A 90 10.67 -8.29 1.71
C ILE A 90 9.63 -9.41 1.68
N VAL A 91 10.03 -10.57 2.21
CA VAL A 91 9.14 -11.70 2.44
C VAL A 91 8.77 -11.69 3.92
N ALA A 92 7.62 -11.14 4.24
CA ALA A 92 7.16 -11.04 5.62
C ALA A 92 6.67 -12.38 6.14
N ARG A 93 6.85 -12.61 7.45
CA ARG A 93 6.30 -13.80 8.13
C ARG A 93 4.85 -13.57 8.49
N GLU A 94 4.51 -12.34 8.91
CA GLU A 94 3.16 -11.94 9.26
C GLU A 94 2.96 -10.47 8.98
N LEU A 95 1.71 -10.06 8.81
CA LEU A 95 1.32 -8.67 8.69
C LEU A 95 0.18 -8.43 9.68
N LYS A 96 0.31 -7.36 10.47
CA LYS A 96 -0.72 -6.97 11.43
C LYS A 96 -1.64 -5.93 10.80
N GLU A 97 -2.94 -6.20 10.77
CA GLU A 97 -3.89 -5.22 10.27
C GLU A 97 -3.98 -4.04 11.25
N LEU A 98 -3.81 -2.84 10.73
CA LEU A 98 -3.90 -1.60 11.50
C LEU A 98 -5.32 -1.03 11.47
N ASP A 99 -5.88 -0.90 10.29
CA ASP A 99 -7.25 -0.44 10.07
C ASP A 99 -7.72 -0.77 8.66
N ARG A 100 -8.97 -0.47 8.39
CA ARG A 100 -9.56 -0.52 7.06
C ARG A 100 -10.61 0.58 6.94
N ASP A 101 -10.81 1.08 5.73
CA ASP A 101 -11.87 2.04 5.43
C ASP A 101 -12.27 1.93 3.96
N THR A 102 -13.31 2.64 3.58
CA THR A 102 -13.70 2.77 2.18
C THR A 102 -13.62 4.24 1.77
N ASP A 103 -13.26 4.46 0.52
CA ASP A 103 -13.22 5.80 -0.09
C ASP A 103 -14.17 5.80 -1.27
N ASP A 104 -15.23 6.61 -1.19
CA ASP A 104 -16.26 6.67 -2.22
C ASP A 104 -15.80 7.38 -3.49
N LYS A 105 -14.77 8.21 -3.41
CA LYS A 105 -14.24 8.92 -4.58
C LYS A 105 -13.42 8.00 -5.47
N THR A 106 -12.60 7.16 -4.85
CA THR A 106 -11.69 6.26 -5.56
C THR A 106 -12.26 4.84 -5.70
N HIS A 107 -13.36 4.54 -5.00
CA HIS A 107 -13.91 3.20 -4.87
C HIS A 107 -12.93 2.21 -4.26
N ASN A 108 -12.07 2.70 -3.38
CA ASN A 108 -11.09 1.85 -2.67
C ASN A 108 -11.67 1.28 -1.39
N ALA A 109 -11.55 -0.02 -1.20
CA ALA A 109 -11.64 -0.65 0.10
C ALA A 109 -10.19 -0.78 0.60
N ASN A 110 -9.77 0.16 1.43
CA ASN A 110 -8.40 0.24 1.91
C ASN A 110 -8.17 -0.67 3.11
N PHE A 111 -7.13 -1.48 3.03
CA PHE A 111 -6.65 -2.33 4.13
C PHE A 111 -5.22 -1.91 4.44
N ARG A 112 -4.95 -1.54 5.69
CA ARG A 112 -3.64 -1.08 6.12
C ARG A 112 -3.02 -2.06 7.09
N TYR A 113 -1.76 -2.40 6.84
CA TYR A 113 -1.01 -3.40 7.59
C TYR A 113 0.31 -2.83 8.06
N LEU A 114 0.82 -3.40 9.17
CA LEU A 114 2.17 -3.17 9.67
C LEU A 114 3.00 -4.42 9.44
N CYS A 115 4.15 -4.25 8.82
CA CYS A 115 5.20 -5.26 8.73
C CYS A 115 6.34 -4.85 9.67
N VAL A 116 6.64 -5.68 10.67
CA VAL A 116 7.83 -5.51 11.48
C VAL A 116 8.86 -6.50 10.98
N THR A 117 10.03 -6.02 10.58
CA THR A 117 11.04 -6.84 9.93
C THR A 117 12.41 -6.69 10.58
N ASP A 118 13.19 -7.77 10.55
CA ASP A 118 14.61 -7.79 10.91
C ASP A 118 15.51 -7.96 9.68
N CYS A 119 14.98 -7.69 8.49
CA CYS A 119 15.72 -7.89 7.24
C CYS A 119 17.01 -7.07 7.19
N ASP A 120 17.93 -7.50 6.35
CA ASP A 120 19.09 -6.67 6.01
C ASP A 120 18.59 -5.40 5.33
N LYS A 121 18.89 -4.24 5.94
CA LYS A 121 18.41 -2.94 5.45
C LYS A 121 18.95 -2.59 4.06
N ASN A 122 20.00 -3.24 3.61
CA ASN A 122 20.57 -3.07 2.28
C ASN A 122 20.00 -4.07 1.25
N SER A 123 19.11 -4.97 1.67
CA SER A 123 18.54 -6.00 0.80
C SER A 123 17.30 -5.56 0.04
N ILE A 124 16.90 -4.29 0.17
CA ILE A 124 15.70 -3.78 -0.51
C ILE A 124 15.93 -3.76 -2.02
N THR A 125 14.96 -4.32 -2.75
CA THR A 125 14.95 -4.26 -4.21
C THR A 125 13.92 -3.23 -4.67
N LEU A 126 14.19 -2.58 -5.78
CA LEU A 126 13.28 -1.60 -6.37
C LEU A 126 12.51 -2.27 -7.50
N GLN A 127 11.23 -1.94 -7.62
CA GLN A 127 10.40 -2.40 -8.73
C GLN A 127 10.43 -1.34 -9.82
N GLU A 128 10.94 -1.72 -11.00
CA GLU A 128 11.04 -0.81 -12.14
C GLU A 128 9.67 -0.23 -12.50
N GLY A 129 9.63 1.09 -12.71
CA GLY A 129 8.40 1.81 -13.03
C GLY A 129 7.52 2.15 -11.82
N GLU A 130 7.85 1.65 -10.65
CA GLU A 130 7.10 1.93 -9.41
C GLU A 130 7.92 2.78 -8.44
N THR A 131 9.17 2.38 -8.19
CA THR A 131 10.04 3.06 -7.23
C THR A 131 11.45 3.24 -7.82
N CYS A 132 12.13 4.32 -7.44
CA CYS A 132 13.47 4.63 -7.94
C CYS A 132 14.52 4.73 -6.85
N ASP A 133 14.16 4.73 -5.59
CA ASP A 133 15.08 4.79 -4.46
C ASP A 133 14.40 4.31 -3.19
N PHE A 134 15.20 4.03 -2.16
CA PHE A 134 14.69 3.71 -0.82
C PHE A 134 15.61 4.30 0.24
N ARG A 135 15.07 4.50 1.44
CA ARG A 135 15.88 4.82 2.62
C ARG A 135 15.13 4.40 3.88
N TRP A 136 15.89 4.23 4.96
CA TRP A 136 15.34 3.99 6.28
C TRP A 136 15.41 5.29 7.08
N ALA A 137 14.32 5.65 7.72
CA ALA A 137 14.21 6.90 8.46
C ALA A 137 13.67 6.65 9.86
N SER A 138 14.14 7.44 10.83
CA SER A 138 13.59 7.40 12.18
C SER A 138 12.14 7.90 12.20
N ALA A 139 11.40 7.55 13.26
CA ALA A 139 10.05 8.09 13.43
C ALA A 139 10.04 9.62 13.38
N ASP A 140 10.99 10.26 14.06
CA ASP A 140 11.08 11.73 14.09
C ASP A 140 11.34 12.31 12.70
N GLU A 141 12.21 11.70 11.91
CA GLU A 141 12.47 12.12 10.54
C GLU A 141 11.19 12.05 9.69
N VAL A 142 10.46 10.93 9.76
CA VAL A 142 9.23 10.76 9.00
C VAL A 142 8.17 11.77 9.44
N LEU A 143 8.02 11.96 10.75
CA LEU A 143 7.01 12.88 11.30
C LEU A 143 7.33 14.35 11.00
N SER A 144 8.58 14.69 10.71
CA SER A 144 8.96 16.04 10.34
C SER A 144 8.92 16.32 8.84
N MET A 145 8.67 15.30 8.02
CA MET A 145 8.54 15.50 6.56
C MET A 145 7.26 16.27 6.23
N SER A 146 7.36 17.15 5.25
CA SER A 146 6.21 17.94 4.77
C SER A 146 5.31 17.10 3.86
N GLN A 147 4.09 17.61 3.60
CA GLN A 147 3.16 16.98 2.66
C GLN A 147 3.68 16.99 1.22
N SER A 148 4.63 17.87 0.90
CA SER A 148 5.26 17.91 -0.42
C SER A 148 6.38 16.87 -0.57
N GLU A 149 6.87 16.32 0.53
CA GLU A 149 7.94 15.31 0.53
C GLU A 149 7.42 13.89 0.72
N LEU A 150 6.33 13.75 1.49
CA LEU A 150 5.79 12.45 1.89
C LEU A 150 4.34 12.28 1.43
N VAL A 151 4.09 11.24 0.66
CA VAL A 151 2.75 10.82 0.24
C VAL A 151 2.10 9.95 1.34
N SER A 152 0.79 9.75 1.24
CA SER A 152 0.07 8.83 2.13
C SER A 152 0.06 9.25 3.59
N TRP A 153 -0.08 10.51 3.80
CA TRP A 153 -0.07 11.20 5.07
C TRP A 153 -0.99 10.63 6.17
N PRO A 154 -2.17 10.09 5.89
CA PRO A 154 -3.04 9.56 6.95
C PRO A 154 -2.42 8.45 7.79
N ARG A 155 -1.41 7.75 7.29
CA ARG A 155 -0.75 6.65 8.02
C ARG A 155 0.26 7.15 9.05
N ARG A 156 0.53 8.42 9.03
CA ARG A 156 1.46 9.07 9.96
C ARG A 156 1.13 8.78 11.42
N LYS A 157 -0.15 8.63 11.77
CA LYS A 157 -0.60 8.32 13.14
C LYS A 157 -0.02 7.00 13.69
N TYR A 158 0.43 6.11 12.81
CA TYR A 158 1.01 4.83 13.20
C TYR A 158 2.52 4.89 13.39
N ILE A 159 3.15 6.01 13.08
CA ILE A 159 4.59 6.19 13.20
C ILE A 159 4.91 6.72 14.59
N LYS A 160 5.66 5.92 15.33
CA LYS A 160 5.97 6.20 16.74
C LYS A 160 7.46 6.00 17.03
#